data_71c7374d73f0c1821ec05503942ad0df
#
_entry.id   71c7374d73f0c1821ec05503942ad0df
#
_cell.length_a   1.000
_cell.length_b   1.000
_cell.length_c   1.000
_cell.angle_alpha   90.00
_cell.angle_beta   90.00
_cell.angle_gamma   90.00
#
_symmetry.space_group_name_H-M   'P 1'
#
loop_
_entity.id
_entity.type
_entity.pdbx_description
1 polymer ?
#
loop_
_entity_poly.entity_id
_entity_poly.type
_entity_poly.pdbx_seq_one_letter_code
_entity_poly.pdbx_strand_id
1 'polypeptide(L)'
;INQLKKNLNFKLVIRNNSYFKIFIKKYTKSFSKYYYDYAPQYLKKTIHKFISSESSKQNSNYSQFTAVYFELRTRCNGTCSFCAASVQNEARPDILMDFKLYEKAILELAAMNYKGIIAFHVNSEPLLIKNLDEYISFARTHLSDAWIQILSNGKSLNSVNGKKIIEAGIDELSLNIYNDDLKAKLPKNIIKFEKEVLLKFFNKNQIYAGHKNNKPSGKFIYYNIFRRLLNEILTNRAGTAPNKKSNKSVLGNYGFCEYPFHQFNITANGNVSQCCCDLNFSNPMGNVKFQTIQEIWEGKKFTELRKNLLSGTRKTSSLCSQCDFFGLQTPPKNFLKKAFYYLLKHN
;
A
#
# COMPACT_ATOMS: atom_id res chain seq x y z
N ILE A 1 38.72 -12.02 3.37
CA ILE A 1 37.87 -11.07 2.58
C ILE A 1 38.10 -11.25 1.09
N ASN A 2 39.34 -11.55 0.62
CA ASN A 2 39.64 -11.75 -0.80
C ASN A 2 39.19 -13.10 -1.37
N GLN A 3 38.97 -14.12 -0.54
CA GLN A 3 38.41 -15.42 -0.97
C GLN A 3 36.91 -15.38 -1.21
N LEU A 4 36.17 -14.47 -0.53
CA LEU A 4 34.74 -14.25 -0.72
C LEU A 4 34.39 -13.50 -2.03
N LYS A 5 35.31 -12.77 -2.61
CA LYS A 5 35.14 -12.09 -3.90
C LYS A 5 35.22 -13.03 -5.11
N LYS A 6 35.90 -14.17 -5.01
CA LYS A 6 36.04 -15.16 -6.09
C LYS A 6 34.82 -16.05 -6.29
N ASN A 7 33.90 -16.12 -5.33
CA ASN A 7 32.68 -16.94 -5.43
C ASN A 7 31.44 -16.18 -5.91
N LEU A 8 31.58 -15.07 -6.60
CA LEU A 8 30.49 -14.16 -7.03
C LEU A 8 29.81 -14.57 -8.34
N ASN A 9 29.86 -15.85 -8.71
CA ASN A 9 28.83 -16.46 -9.56
C ASN A 9 27.49 -16.73 -8.81
N PHE A 10 27.42 -16.28 -7.58
CA PHE A 10 26.25 -16.40 -6.70
C PHE A 10 24.99 -15.67 -7.22
N LYS A 11 25.16 -14.68 -8.11
CA LYS A 11 24.00 -13.94 -8.68
C LYS A 11 23.17 -14.77 -9.69
N LEU A 12 23.80 -15.73 -10.39
CA LEU A 12 23.09 -16.58 -11.36
C LEU A 12 22.41 -17.78 -10.72
N VAL A 13 22.99 -18.34 -9.66
CA VAL A 13 22.46 -19.52 -8.96
C VAL A 13 21.19 -19.18 -8.17
N ILE A 14 21.07 -17.95 -7.65
CA ILE A 14 19.90 -17.51 -6.87
C ILE A 14 18.64 -17.30 -7.75
N ARG A 15 18.80 -17.06 -9.05
CA ARG A 15 17.65 -16.78 -9.93
C ARG A 15 16.78 -18.00 -10.27
N ASN A 16 17.33 -19.21 -10.25
CA ASN A 16 16.68 -20.39 -10.79
C ASN A 16 16.49 -21.58 -9.84
N ASN A 17 16.88 -21.48 -8.56
CA ASN A 17 16.75 -22.62 -7.65
C ASN A 17 15.63 -22.40 -6.63
N SER A 18 14.46 -23.00 -6.89
CA SER A 18 13.29 -22.96 -6.00
C SER A 18 13.58 -23.48 -4.58
N TYR A 19 14.46 -24.49 -4.47
CA TYR A 19 14.87 -25.06 -3.18
C TYR A 19 15.69 -24.10 -2.34
N PHE A 20 16.58 -23.31 -2.95
CA PHE A 20 17.37 -22.29 -2.23
C PHE A 20 16.48 -21.14 -1.73
N LYS A 21 15.48 -20.73 -2.52
CA LYS A 21 14.48 -19.73 -2.09
C LYS A 21 13.66 -20.25 -0.90
N ILE A 22 13.27 -21.52 -0.92
CA ILE A 22 12.51 -22.15 0.17
C ILE A 22 13.40 -22.28 1.42
N PHE A 23 14.66 -22.69 1.26
CA PHE A 23 15.64 -22.79 2.32
C PHE A 23 15.87 -21.43 3.00
N ILE A 24 16.20 -20.38 2.24
CA ILE A 24 16.36 -19.02 2.77
C ILE A 24 15.08 -18.56 3.47
N LYS A 25 13.91 -18.76 2.84
CA LYS A 25 12.63 -18.35 3.44
C LYS A 25 12.36 -19.04 4.78
N LYS A 26 12.72 -20.33 4.90
CA LYS A 26 12.55 -21.09 6.15
C LYS A 26 13.47 -20.61 7.25
N TYR A 27 14.75 -20.41 6.97
CA TYR A 27 15.73 -19.95 7.97
C TYR A 27 15.58 -18.47 8.30
N THR A 28 15.23 -17.61 7.34
CA THR A 28 14.95 -16.20 7.60
C THR A 28 13.71 -16.03 8.48
N LYS A 29 12.66 -16.83 8.27
CA LYS A 29 11.45 -16.81 9.11
C LYS A 29 11.75 -17.23 10.55
N SER A 30 12.57 -18.27 10.74
CA SER A 30 12.98 -18.73 12.06
C SER A 30 13.87 -17.71 12.79
N PHE A 31 14.84 -17.13 12.08
CA PHE A 31 15.69 -16.05 12.60
C PHE A 31 14.90 -14.80 12.94
N SER A 32 14.01 -14.38 12.06
CA SER A 32 13.14 -13.24 12.25
C SER A 32 12.28 -13.42 13.51
N LYS A 33 11.61 -14.57 13.66
CA LYS A 33 10.84 -14.90 14.86
C LYS A 33 11.69 -14.85 16.12
N TYR A 34 12.85 -15.51 16.12
CA TYR A 34 13.77 -15.49 17.27
C TYR A 34 14.24 -14.07 17.61
N TYR A 35 14.62 -13.28 16.59
CA TYR A 35 15.01 -11.89 16.79
C TYR A 35 13.90 -11.07 17.44
N TYR A 36 12.68 -11.24 16.97
CA TYR A 36 11.55 -10.49 17.49
C TYR A 36 11.15 -10.93 18.90
N ASP A 37 11.18 -12.20 19.17
CA ASP A 37 10.75 -12.73 20.48
C ASP A 37 11.81 -12.49 21.56
N TYR A 38 13.09 -12.67 21.27
CA TYR A 38 14.15 -12.76 22.27
C TYR A 38 15.22 -11.67 22.21
N ALA A 39 15.39 -10.97 21.08
CA ALA A 39 16.43 -9.93 21.01
C ALA A 39 16.15 -8.75 21.95
N PRO A 40 17.16 -8.23 22.68
CA PRO A 40 17.02 -7.06 23.52
C PRO A 40 16.50 -5.84 22.75
N GLN A 41 15.72 -4.99 23.42
CA GLN A 41 15.11 -3.81 22.80
C GLN A 41 16.11 -2.83 22.18
N TYR A 42 17.27 -2.65 22.83
CA TYR A 42 18.34 -1.79 22.30
C TYR A 42 18.89 -2.32 20.97
N LEU A 43 19.04 -3.65 20.84
CA LEU A 43 19.51 -4.28 19.61
C LEU A 43 18.47 -4.13 18.50
N LYS A 44 17.19 -4.33 18.79
CA LYS A 44 16.08 -4.10 17.85
C LYS A 44 16.10 -2.66 17.34
N LYS A 45 16.23 -1.69 18.24
CA LYS A 45 16.33 -0.27 17.91
C LYS A 45 17.53 0.03 17.02
N THR A 46 18.70 -0.49 17.36
CA THR A 46 19.95 -0.26 16.63
C THR A 46 19.89 -0.83 15.21
N ILE A 47 19.44 -2.07 15.06
CA ILE A 47 19.33 -2.70 13.74
C ILE A 47 18.27 -1.99 12.91
N HIS A 48 17.11 -1.65 13.49
CA HIS A 48 16.09 -0.92 12.75
C HIS A 48 16.59 0.46 12.29
N LYS A 49 17.28 1.20 13.16
CA LYS A 49 17.90 2.49 12.80
C LYS A 49 18.92 2.33 11.68
N PHE A 50 19.74 1.29 11.72
CA PHE A 50 20.70 0.98 10.65
C PHE A 50 20.01 0.73 9.31
N ILE A 51 18.98 -0.13 9.28
CA ILE A 51 18.27 -0.47 8.05
C ILE A 51 17.52 0.74 7.48
N SER A 52 16.87 1.52 8.33
CA SER A 52 16.03 2.66 7.92
C SER A 52 16.80 3.95 7.65
N SER A 53 18.12 3.99 7.90
CA SER A 53 18.90 5.24 7.83
C SER A 53 18.92 5.89 6.44
N GLU A 54 18.82 5.12 5.36
CA GLU A 54 18.72 5.68 4.00
C GLU A 54 17.34 6.31 3.78
N SER A 55 16.28 5.57 4.08
CA SER A 55 14.90 6.07 3.96
C SER A 55 14.66 7.27 4.87
N SER A 56 15.15 7.27 6.10
CA SER A 56 14.97 8.41 7.01
C SER A 56 15.68 9.67 6.50
N LYS A 57 16.88 9.54 5.91
CA LYS A 57 17.57 10.67 5.27
C LYS A 57 16.85 11.20 4.04
N GLN A 58 16.39 10.30 3.16
CA GLN A 58 15.61 10.69 1.98
C GLN A 58 14.31 11.38 2.36
N ASN A 59 13.66 10.93 3.43
CA ASN A 59 12.38 11.47 3.90
C ASN A 59 12.52 12.66 4.87
N SER A 60 13.73 13.09 5.21
CA SER A 60 13.91 14.32 5.99
C SER A 60 13.50 15.58 5.21
N ASN A 61 13.46 15.51 3.90
CA ASN A 61 13.11 16.58 2.96
C ASN A 61 11.75 16.29 2.28
N TYR A 62 10.71 16.02 3.06
CA TYR A 62 9.36 15.69 2.58
C TYR A 62 8.57 16.96 2.21
N SER A 63 8.80 17.49 1.04
CA SER A 63 8.01 18.63 0.55
C SER A 63 6.63 18.21 0.04
N GLN A 64 6.48 16.98 -0.45
CA GLN A 64 5.25 16.53 -1.09
C GLN A 64 5.05 15.01 -0.92
N PHE A 65 3.79 14.57 -0.79
CA PHE A 65 3.41 13.16 -0.83
C PHE A 65 3.49 12.59 -2.25
N THR A 66 3.74 11.28 -2.36
CA THR A 66 3.87 10.59 -3.65
C THR A 66 2.62 9.83 -4.04
N ALA A 67 1.70 9.59 -3.11
CA ALA A 67 0.44 8.90 -3.37
C ALA A 67 -0.71 9.50 -2.56
N VAL A 68 -1.83 9.74 -3.23
CA VAL A 68 -3.11 10.10 -2.63
C VAL A 68 -4.08 8.95 -2.78
N TYR A 69 -4.63 8.51 -1.67
CA TYR A 69 -5.59 7.42 -1.62
C TYR A 69 -6.96 7.96 -1.23
N PHE A 70 -7.96 7.69 -2.05
CA PHE A 70 -9.35 8.02 -1.80
C PHE A 70 -10.13 6.79 -1.37
N GLU A 71 -10.64 6.77 -0.15
CA GLU A 71 -11.66 5.83 0.26
C GLU A 71 -13.03 6.39 -0.15
N LEU A 72 -13.47 6.12 -1.38
CA LEU A 72 -14.71 6.68 -1.88
C LEU A 72 -15.95 6.13 -1.16
N ARG A 73 -15.87 4.93 -0.59
CA ARG A 73 -16.96 4.31 0.18
C ARG A 73 -16.38 3.43 1.28
N THR A 74 -16.97 3.47 2.46
CA THR A 74 -16.56 2.67 3.62
C THR A 74 -17.06 1.24 3.57
N ARG A 75 -16.96 0.55 2.43
CA ARG A 75 -17.45 -0.85 2.27
C ARG A 75 -16.51 -1.68 1.42
N CYS A 76 -16.42 -2.94 1.80
CA CYS A 76 -15.74 -3.98 1.04
C CYS A 76 -16.61 -5.25 1.04
N ASN A 77 -16.65 -5.98 -0.06
CA ASN A 77 -17.30 -7.29 -0.18
C ASN A 77 -16.31 -8.46 0.01
N GLY A 78 -15.09 -8.16 0.49
CA GLY A 78 -14.08 -9.14 0.83
C GLY A 78 -14.34 -9.80 2.18
N THR A 79 -13.87 -11.05 2.33
CA THR A 79 -13.99 -11.87 3.56
C THR A 79 -12.62 -12.19 4.17
N CYS A 80 -11.61 -11.36 3.87
CA CYS A 80 -10.23 -11.60 4.31
C CYS A 80 -10.13 -11.54 5.83
N SER A 81 -9.60 -12.59 6.47
CA SER A 81 -9.51 -12.70 7.93
C SER A 81 -8.60 -11.66 8.59
N PHE A 82 -7.64 -11.13 7.83
CA PHE A 82 -6.68 -10.11 8.29
C PHE A 82 -7.21 -8.67 8.15
N CYS A 83 -8.38 -8.47 7.53
CA CYS A 83 -8.86 -7.14 7.18
C CYS A 83 -10.02 -6.72 8.09
N ALA A 84 -9.85 -5.64 8.82
CA ALA A 84 -10.91 -5.08 9.65
C ALA A 84 -12.05 -4.45 8.83
N ALA A 85 -11.78 -4.06 7.58
CA ALA A 85 -12.80 -3.57 6.63
C ALA A 85 -13.45 -4.69 5.81
N SER A 86 -13.24 -5.97 6.16
CA SER A 86 -13.97 -7.08 5.53
C SER A 86 -15.45 -7.04 5.92
N VAL A 87 -16.31 -7.65 5.10
CA VAL A 87 -17.76 -7.66 5.33
C VAL A 87 -18.16 -8.20 6.72
N GLN A 88 -17.33 -9.06 7.31
CA GLN A 88 -17.58 -9.66 8.62
C GLN A 88 -17.14 -8.76 9.81
N ASN A 89 -16.24 -7.82 9.58
CA ASN A 89 -15.58 -7.05 10.62
C ASN A 89 -15.86 -5.54 10.53
N GLU A 90 -16.46 -5.07 9.43
CA GLU A 90 -16.71 -3.65 9.22
C GLU A 90 -17.82 -3.13 10.13
N ALA A 91 -17.42 -2.30 11.08
CA ALA A 91 -18.33 -1.66 12.04
C ALA A 91 -18.64 -0.19 11.71
N ARG A 92 -17.94 0.41 10.75
CA ARG A 92 -18.15 1.81 10.38
C ARG A 92 -19.46 2.00 9.63
N PRO A 93 -20.12 3.16 9.72
CA PRO A 93 -21.30 3.46 8.89
C PRO A 93 -20.96 3.40 7.40
N ASP A 94 -21.94 3.05 6.56
CA ASP A 94 -21.78 3.07 5.10
C ASP A 94 -21.85 4.50 4.60
N ILE A 95 -20.71 5.06 4.25
CA ILE A 95 -20.60 6.43 3.76
C ILE A 95 -20.03 6.38 2.35
N LEU A 96 -20.69 7.04 1.42
CA LEU A 96 -20.18 7.36 0.08
C LEU A 96 -19.63 8.80 0.12
N MET A 97 -18.43 9.02 -0.42
CA MET A 97 -17.85 10.36 -0.56
C MET A 97 -18.71 11.23 -1.47
N ASP A 98 -19.06 12.41 -0.99
CA ASP A 98 -19.72 13.42 -1.81
C ASP A 98 -18.78 13.79 -2.99
N PHE A 99 -19.33 13.76 -4.19
CA PHE A 99 -18.54 14.04 -5.40
C PHE A 99 -17.95 15.46 -5.38
N LYS A 100 -18.64 16.45 -4.82
CA LYS A 100 -18.10 17.82 -4.66
C LYS A 100 -16.87 17.87 -3.74
N LEU A 101 -16.85 17.02 -2.72
CA LEU A 101 -15.69 16.90 -1.84
C LEU A 101 -14.48 16.30 -2.59
N TYR A 102 -14.75 15.30 -3.43
CA TYR A 102 -13.74 14.71 -4.31
C TYR A 102 -13.22 15.73 -5.33
N GLU A 103 -14.13 16.45 -6.02
CA GLU A 103 -13.79 17.52 -6.97
C GLU A 103 -12.86 18.56 -6.33
N LYS A 104 -13.23 19.08 -5.14
CA LYS A 104 -12.40 20.01 -4.38
C LYS A 104 -10.99 19.46 -4.21
N ALA A 105 -10.84 18.21 -3.74
CA ALA A 105 -9.54 17.61 -3.51
C ALA A 105 -8.72 17.43 -4.80
N ILE A 106 -9.34 17.01 -5.90
CA ILE A 106 -8.66 16.88 -7.20
C ILE A 106 -8.22 18.24 -7.75
N LEU A 107 -9.06 19.27 -7.63
CA LEU A 107 -8.71 20.64 -8.09
C LEU A 107 -7.56 21.23 -7.26
N GLU A 108 -7.50 21.00 -5.96
CA GLU A 108 -6.36 21.38 -5.14
C GLU A 108 -5.07 20.65 -5.55
N LEU A 109 -5.15 19.35 -5.83
CA LEU A 109 -4.01 18.59 -6.34
C LEU A 109 -3.54 19.11 -7.70
N ALA A 110 -4.48 19.51 -8.57
CA ALA A 110 -4.15 20.11 -9.87
C ALA A 110 -3.44 21.48 -9.68
N ALA A 111 -3.92 22.32 -8.75
CA ALA A 111 -3.26 23.57 -8.41
C ALA A 111 -1.83 23.38 -7.84
N MET A 112 -1.58 22.25 -7.17
CA MET A 112 -0.25 21.83 -6.70
C MET A 112 0.63 21.22 -7.80
N ASN A 113 0.17 21.10 -9.05
CA ASN A 113 0.83 20.39 -10.15
C ASN A 113 1.21 18.95 -9.78
N TYR A 114 0.29 18.25 -9.12
CA TYR A 114 0.53 16.91 -8.59
C TYR A 114 0.63 15.87 -9.72
N LYS A 115 1.72 15.09 -9.70
CA LYS A 115 2.03 14.06 -10.70
C LYS A 115 2.21 12.65 -10.09
N GLY A 116 1.88 12.50 -8.82
CA GLY A 116 1.99 11.24 -8.10
C GLY A 116 0.85 10.27 -8.38
N ILE A 117 0.68 9.29 -7.51
CA ILE A 117 -0.35 8.25 -7.63
C ILE A 117 -1.68 8.76 -7.08
N ILE A 118 -2.75 8.60 -7.86
CA ILE A 118 -4.14 8.69 -7.41
C ILE A 118 -4.69 7.26 -7.34
N ALA A 119 -5.12 6.83 -6.17
CA ALA A 119 -5.61 5.48 -5.95
C ALA A 119 -6.96 5.48 -5.21
N PHE A 120 -7.84 4.54 -5.56
CA PHE A 120 -9.22 4.47 -5.05
C PHE A 120 -9.42 3.34 -4.05
N HIS A 121 -8.38 3.00 -3.31
CA HIS A 121 -8.43 1.96 -2.28
C HIS A 121 -7.68 2.43 -1.02
N VAL A 122 -8.21 2.15 0.14
CA VAL A 122 -7.50 2.20 1.42
C VAL A 122 -8.02 1.05 2.29
N ASN A 123 -9.24 1.20 2.78
CA ASN A 123 -9.95 0.23 3.61
C ASN A 123 -11.31 -0.11 3.02
N SER A 124 -11.41 -0.19 1.69
CA SER A 124 -12.66 -0.41 0.96
C SER A 124 -12.41 -1.13 -0.38
N GLU A 125 -13.50 -1.49 -1.06
CA GLU A 125 -13.45 -2.09 -2.39
C GLU A 125 -13.96 -1.07 -3.43
N PRO A 126 -13.07 -0.54 -4.31
CA PRO A 126 -13.45 0.51 -5.26
C PRO A 126 -14.53 0.07 -6.27
N LEU A 127 -14.55 -1.20 -6.68
CA LEU A 127 -15.52 -1.70 -7.67
C LEU A 127 -16.95 -1.86 -7.10
N LEU A 128 -17.20 -1.49 -5.84
CA LEU A 128 -18.55 -1.31 -5.30
C LEU A 128 -19.14 0.07 -5.62
N ILE A 129 -18.36 0.99 -6.17
CA ILE A 129 -18.81 2.31 -6.59
C ILE A 129 -19.41 2.20 -7.99
N LYS A 130 -20.70 2.48 -8.14
CA LYS A 130 -21.41 2.32 -9.43
C LYS A 130 -20.88 3.22 -10.53
N ASN A 131 -20.51 4.46 -10.20
CA ASN A 131 -19.99 5.49 -11.10
C ASN A 131 -18.51 5.78 -10.86
N LEU A 132 -17.70 4.78 -10.57
CA LEU A 132 -16.24 4.91 -10.36
C LEU A 132 -15.55 5.54 -11.58
N ASP A 133 -16.06 5.28 -12.77
CA ASP A 133 -15.59 5.87 -14.03
C ASP A 133 -15.68 7.40 -14.04
N GLU A 134 -16.69 8.00 -13.42
CA GLU A 134 -16.81 9.47 -13.30
C GLU A 134 -15.70 10.06 -12.42
N TYR A 135 -15.40 9.42 -11.28
CA TYR A 135 -14.28 9.82 -10.41
C TYR A 135 -12.93 9.72 -11.14
N ILE A 136 -12.72 8.64 -11.89
CA ILE A 136 -11.49 8.42 -12.67
C ILE A 136 -11.36 9.46 -13.78
N SER A 137 -12.42 9.68 -14.57
CA SER A 137 -12.43 10.65 -15.67
C SER A 137 -12.16 12.06 -15.17
N PHE A 138 -12.77 12.46 -14.05
CA PHE A 138 -12.53 13.77 -13.45
C PHE A 138 -11.06 13.92 -13.03
N ALA A 139 -10.49 12.92 -12.33
CA ALA A 139 -9.07 12.93 -11.99
C ALA A 139 -8.17 13.00 -13.25
N ARG A 140 -8.46 12.22 -14.27
CA ARG A 140 -7.67 12.20 -15.51
C ARG A 140 -7.70 13.53 -16.24
N THR A 141 -8.86 14.19 -16.28
CA THR A 141 -9.03 15.50 -16.92
C THR A 141 -8.16 16.58 -16.26
N HIS A 142 -8.09 16.59 -14.92
CA HIS A 142 -7.39 17.65 -14.18
C HIS A 142 -5.95 17.28 -13.81
N LEU A 143 -5.60 16.00 -13.82
CA LEU A 143 -4.30 15.44 -13.43
C LEU A 143 -3.76 14.52 -14.55
N SER A 144 -3.53 15.05 -15.74
CA SER A 144 -3.11 14.28 -16.93
C SER A 144 -1.86 13.43 -16.67
N ASP A 145 -0.90 13.96 -15.92
CA ASP A 145 0.39 13.30 -15.62
C ASP A 145 0.33 12.35 -14.41
N ALA A 146 -0.72 12.43 -13.58
CA ALA A 146 -0.84 11.55 -12.43
C ALA A 146 -1.02 10.08 -12.84
N TRP A 147 -0.51 9.17 -12.01
CA TRP A 147 -0.70 7.74 -12.16
C TRP A 147 -2.01 7.31 -11.49
N ILE A 148 -3.00 6.91 -12.28
CA ILE A 148 -4.31 6.49 -11.75
C ILE A 148 -4.34 4.97 -11.58
N GLN A 149 -4.48 4.52 -10.31
CA GLN A 149 -4.40 3.13 -9.92
C GLN A 149 -5.69 2.63 -9.26
N ILE A 150 -6.12 1.45 -9.64
CA ILE A 150 -7.15 0.68 -8.95
C ILE A 150 -6.54 -0.61 -8.39
N LEU A 151 -6.68 -0.81 -7.08
CA LEU A 151 -6.42 -2.07 -6.43
C LEU A 151 -7.75 -2.65 -5.94
N SER A 152 -8.10 -3.85 -6.39
CA SER A 152 -9.41 -4.48 -6.13
C SER A 152 -9.26 -5.96 -5.77
N ASN A 153 -10.25 -6.51 -5.06
CA ASN A 153 -10.36 -7.96 -4.87
C ASN A 153 -10.96 -8.69 -6.08
N GLY A 154 -11.38 -7.96 -7.11
CA GLY A 154 -11.91 -8.48 -8.37
C GLY A 154 -13.31 -9.11 -8.31
N LYS A 155 -13.94 -9.26 -7.13
CA LYS A 155 -15.27 -9.93 -7.00
C LYS A 155 -16.35 -9.21 -7.79
N SER A 156 -16.33 -7.88 -7.81
CA SER A 156 -17.33 -7.04 -8.52
C SER A 156 -16.90 -6.65 -9.93
N LEU A 157 -15.72 -7.08 -10.41
CA LEU A 157 -15.29 -6.80 -11.77
C LEU A 157 -16.16 -7.55 -12.77
N ASN A 158 -16.59 -6.85 -13.81
CA ASN A 158 -17.30 -7.42 -14.95
C ASN A 158 -16.96 -6.65 -16.24
N SER A 159 -17.47 -7.11 -17.39
CA SER A 159 -17.16 -6.49 -18.68
C SER A 159 -17.65 -5.04 -18.79
N VAL A 160 -18.76 -4.70 -18.13
CA VAL A 160 -19.34 -3.35 -18.20
C VAL A 160 -18.50 -2.35 -17.38
N ASN A 161 -18.33 -2.61 -16.08
CA ASN A 161 -17.56 -1.69 -15.23
C ASN A 161 -16.07 -1.69 -15.60
N GLY A 162 -15.50 -2.85 -16.00
CA GLY A 162 -14.14 -2.95 -16.47
C GLY A 162 -13.87 -2.13 -17.74
N LYS A 163 -14.83 -2.12 -18.69
CA LYS A 163 -14.77 -1.26 -19.88
C LYS A 163 -14.77 0.23 -19.47
N LYS A 164 -15.74 0.64 -18.67
CA LYS A 164 -15.88 2.03 -18.21
C LYS A 164 -14.63 2.57 -17.52
N ILE A 165 -14.03 1.83 -16.59
CA ILE A 165 -12.80 2.30 -15.91
C ILE A 165 -11.58 2.40 -16.82
N ILE A 166 -11.48 1.53 -17.84
CA ILE A 166 -10.42 1.64 -18.88
C ILE A 166 -10.64 2.89 -19.74
N GLU A 167 -11.87 3.11 -20.22
CA GLU A 167 -12.24 4.28 -21.02
C GLU A 167 -12.07 5.58 -20.23
N ALA A 168 -12.29 5.55 -18.92
CA ALA A 168 -12.06 6.67 -18.02
C ALA A 168 -10.56 7.03 -17.84
N GLY A 169 -9.63 6.16 -18.24
CA GLY A 169 -8.20 6.48 -18.34
C GLY A 169 -7.37 6.06 -17.14
N ILE A 170 -7.60 4.86 -16.58
CA ILE A 170 -6.69 4.28 -15.60
C ILE A 170 -5.36 3.88 -16.22
N ASP A 171 -4.28 3.96 -15.43
CA ASP A 171 -2.94 3.49 -15.82
C ASP A 171 -2.68 2.08 -15.27
N GLU A 172 -3.32 1.71 -14.15
CA GLU A 172 -3.09 0.43 -13.50
C GLU A 172 -4.36 -0.17 -12.91
N LEU A 173 -4.60 -1.45 -13.23
CA LEU A 173 -5.58 -2.31 -12.56
C LEU A 173 -4.86 -3.49 -11.91
N SER A 174 -4.84 -3.52 -10.60
CA SER A 174 -4.22 -4.60 -9.82
C SER A 174 -5.29 -5.39 -9.06
N LEU A 175 -5.38 -6.68 -9.35
CA LEU A 175 -6.36 -7.59 -8.74
C LEU A 175 -5.70 -8.47 -7.68
N ASN A 176 -6.14 -8.40 -6.44
CA ASN A 176 -5.81 -9.34 -5.37
C ASN A 176 -6.88 -10.43 -5.31
N ILE A 177 -6.58 -11.59 -5.86
CA ILE A 177 -7.49 -12.73 -5.87
C ILE A 177 -7.24 -13.58 -4.63
N TYR A 178 -8.14 -13.46 -3.67
CA TYR A 178 -8.08 -14.18 -2.41
C TYR A 178 -8.77 -15.53 -2.53
N ASN A 179 -8.01 -16.62 -2.31
CA ASN A 179 -8.51 -17.99 -2.32
C ASN A 179 -7.64 -18.84 -1.39
N ASP A 180 -8.23 -19.84 -0.75
CA ASP A 180 -7.50 -20.79 0.09
C ASP A 180 -6.61 -21.73 -0.75
N ASP A 181 -6.95 -21.94 -2.03
CA ASP A 181 -6.10 -22.59 -3.03
C ASP A 181 -5.48 -21.56 -3.98
N LEU A 182 -4.18 -21.31 -3.83
CA LEU A 182 -3.43 -20.39 -4.71
C LEU A 182 -3.31 -20.90 -6.17
N LYS A 183 -3.59 -22.18 -6.44
CA LYS A 183 -3.57 -22.77 -7.78
C LYS A 183 -4.95 -22.80 -8.44
N ALA A 184 -6.01 -22.45 -7.73
CA ALA A 184 -7.36 -22.40 -8.26
C ALA A 184 -7.42 -21.60 -9.58
N LYS A 185 -8.33 -21.99 -10.47
CA LYS A 185 -8.58 -21.22 -11.70
C LYS A 185 -9.03 -19.79 -11.35
N LEU A 186 -8.71 -18.84 -12.22
CA LEU A 186 -9.23 -17.48 -12.08
C LEU A 186 -10.76 -17.50 -12.10
N PRO A 187 -11.41 -16.59 -11.33
CA PRO A 187 -12.84 -16.43 -11.38
C PRO A 187 -13.36 -16.16 -12.80
N LYS A 188 -14.51 -16.73 -13.14
CA LYS A 188 -15.10 -16.62 -14.50
C LYS A 188 -15.30 -15.18 -14.95
N ASN A 189 -15.69 -14.29 -14.05
CA ASN A 189 -15.87 -12.86 -14.34
C ASN A 189 -14.55 -12.18 -14.76
N ILE A 190 -13.42 -12.54 -14.15
CA ILE A 190 -12.09 -12.01 -14.51
C ILE A 190 -11.69 -12.54 -15.89
N ILE A 191 -11.83 -13.84 -16.15
CA ILE A 191 -11.54 -14.43 -17.47
C ILE A 191 -12.40 -13.79 -18.55
N LYS A 192 -13.68 -13.53 -18.25
CA LYS A 192 -14.60 -12.85 -19.17
C LYS A 192 -14.15 -11.41 -19.45
N PHE A 193 -13.81 -10.64 -18.39
CA PHE A 193 -13.26 -9.30 -18.54
C PHE A 193 -11.99 -9.27 -19.40
N GLU A 194 -11.04 -10.18 -19.16
CA GLU A 194 -9.82 -10.26 -19.97
C GLU A 194 -10.13 -10.45 -21.47
N LYS A 195 -11.01 -11.38 -21.79
CA LYS A 195 -11.37 -11.70 -23.19
C LYS A 195 -12.21 -10.60 -23.86
N GLU A 196 -13.23 -10.11 -23.18
CA GLU A 196 -14.24 -9.22 -23.76
C GLU A 196 -13.82 -7.75 -23.76
N VAL A 197 -12.93 -7.37 -22.82
CA VAL A 197 -12.52 -5.98 -22.64
C VAL A 197 -11.02 -5.81 -22.80
N LEU A 198 -10.22 -6.36 -21.89
CA LEU A 198 -8.79 -6.08 -21.82
C LEU A 198 -8.08 -6.32 -23.17
N LEU A 199 -8.25 -7.52 -23.74
CA LEU A 199 -7.63 -7.91 -25.01
C LEU A 199 -8.25 -7.27 -26.27
N LYS A 200 -9.40 -6.59 -26.13
CA LYS A 200 -9.97 -5.76 -27.21
C LYS A 200 -9.46 -4.33 -27.17
N PHE A 201 -9.17 -3.81 -25.97
CA PHE A 201 -8.66 -2.45 -25.78
C PHE A 201 -7.15 -2.35 -26.01
N PHE A 202 -6.42 -3.41 -25.65
CA PHE A 202 -4.95 -3.43 -25.68
C PHE A 202 -4.44 -4.68 -26.38
N ASN A 203 -3.42 -4.53 -27.23
CA ASN A 203 -2.64 -5.66 -27.68
C ASN A 203 -1.65 -6.11 -26.58
N LYS A 204 -1.03 -7.31 -26.76
CA LYS A 204 -0.15 -7.89 -25.74
C LYS A 204 1.04 -7.01 -25.37
N ASN A 205 1.55 -6.20 -26.29
CA ASN A 205 2.70 -5.32 -26.04
C ASN A 205 2.32 -4.02 -25.31
N GLN A 206 1.04 -3.78 -25.13
CA GLN A 206 0.49 -2.64 -24.38
C GLN A 206 0.04 -3.01 -22.98
N ILE A 207 0.07 -4.30 -22.63
CA ILE A 207 -0.27 -4.81 -21.30
C ILE A 207 1.03 -5.11 -20.56
N TYR A 208 1.27 -4.39 -19.48
CA TYR A 208 2.47 -4.51 -18.66
C TYR A 208 2.14 -5.18 -17.32
N ALA A 209 3.13 -5.83 -16.72
CA ALA A 209 3.04 -6.37 -15.37
C ALA A 209 4.01 -5.66 -14.42
N GLY A 210 3.68 -5.66 -13.13
CA GLY A 210 4.45 -5.01 -12.09
C GLY A 210 4.01 -3.57 -11.83
N HIS A 211 4.80 -2.87 -11.03
CA HIS A 211 4.59 -1.45 -10.73
C HIS A 211 5.74 -0.67 -11.34
N LYS A 212 5.46 0.33 -12.12
CA LYS A 212 6.48 1.23 -12.68
C LYS A 212 6.08 2.68 -12.43
N ASN A 213 7.10 3.51 -12.31
CA ASN A 213 6.93 4.94 -12.07
C ASN A 213 6.91 5.77 -13.37
N ASN A 214 7.16 5.15 -14.52
CA ASN A 214 7.22 5.83 -15.81
C ASN A 214 6.12 5.32 -16.72
N LYS A 215 5.31 6.24 -17.24
CA LYS A 215 4.31 5.93 -18.26
C LYS A 215 5.00 5.55 -19.57
N PRO A 216 4.69 4.39 -20.15
CA PRO A 216 5.08 4.10 -21.54
C PRO A 216 4.48 5.14 -22.51
N SER A 217 5.12 5.34 -23.64
CA SER A 217 4.55 6.14 -24.71
C SER A 217 3.37 5.42 -25.38
N GLY A 218 2.33 6.17 -25.71
CA GLY A 218 1.15 5.64 -26.39
C GLY A 218 0.15 4.96 -25.44
N LYS A 219 -0.68 4.11 -26.00
CA LYS A 219 -1.74 3.40 -25.26
C LYS A 219 -1.17 2.24 -24.46
N PHE A 220 -1.44 2.17 -23.18
CA PHE A 220 -0.95 1.11 -22.29
C PHE A 220 -1.89 0.88 -21.12
N ILE A 221 -1.70 -0.25 -20.44
CA ILE A 221 -2.24 -0.53 -19.10
C ILE A 221 -1.27 -1.42 -18.32
N TYR A 222 -1.10 -1.16 -17.04
CA TYR A 222 -0.52 -2.11 -16.10
C TYR A 222 -1.63 -2.99 -15.53
N TYR A 223 -1.56 -4.29 -15.81
CA TYR A 223 -2.55 -5.25 -15.35
C TYR A 223 -1.86 -6.33 -14.53
N ASN A 224 -2.22 -6.42 -13.25
CA ASN A 224 -1.61 -7.33 -12.31
C ASN A 224 -2.65 -8.25 -11.68
N ILE A 225 -2.31 -9.54 -11.55
CA ILE A 225 -3.07 -10.51 -10.77
C ILE A 225 -2.17 -11.07 -9.68
N PHE A 226 -2.51 -10.76 -8.42
CA PHE A 226 -1.85 -11.28 -7.24
C PHE A 226 -2.75 -12.33 -6.59
N ARG A 227 -2.25 -13.56 -6.49
CA ARG A 227 -2.95 -14.65 -5.78
C ARG A 227 -2.54 -14.62 -4.32
N ARG A 228 -3.52 -14.58 -3.42
CA ARG A 228 -3.31 -14.43 -1.99
C ARG A 228 -4.24 -15.36 -1.21
N LEU A 229 -3.79 -15.80 -0.03
CA LEU A 229 -4.61 -16.61 0.87
C LEU A 229 -5.65 -15.72 1.59
N LEU A 230 -6.85 -16.25 1.79
CA LEU A 230 -7.90 -15.58 2.58
C LEU A 230 -7.48 -15.42 4.05
N ASN A 231 -6.72 -16.39 4.56
CA ASN A 231 -6.25 -16.46 5.94
C ASN A 231 -4.79 -16.02 6.11
N GLU A 232 -4.32 -15.13 5.25
CA GLU A 232 -2.96 -14.60 5.33
C GLU A 232 -2.75 -13.83 6.64
N ILE A 233 -1.62 -14.07 7.30
CA ILE A 233 -1.22 -13.27 8.46
C ILE A 233 -0.30 -12.17 7.97
N LEU A 234 -0.78 -10.96 8.01
CA LEU A 234 -0.04 -9.75 7.61
C LEU A 234 0.42 -8.97 8.85
N THR A 235 0.51 -7.66 8.73
CA THR A 235 0.70 -6.78 9.87
C THR A 235 -0.55 -6.75 10.74
N ASN A 236 -0.40 -6.39 12.03
CA ASN A 236 -1.54 -6.23 12.93
C ASN A 236 -2.38 -4.97 12.63
N ARG A 237 -2.00 -4.17 11.60
CA ARG A 237 -2.66 -2.93 11.21
C ARG A 237 -2.97 -2.03 12.42
N ALA A 238 -1.94 -1.80 13.23
CA ALA A 238 -2.04 -1.04 14.46
C ALA A 238 -3.12 -1.56 15.45
N GLY A 239 -3.24 -2.89 15.53
CA GLY A 239 -4.17 -3.58 16.43
C GLY A 239 -5.56 -3.83 15.84
N THR A 240 -5.85 -3.38 14.62
CA THR A 240 -7.18 -3.56 13.99
C THR A 240 -7.33 -4.85 13.19
N ALA A 241 -6.24 -5.60 12.91
CA ALA A 241 -6.32 -6.86 12.16
C ALA A 241 -6.99 -7.96 13.00
N PRO A 242 -8.13 -8.54 12.56
CA PRO A 242 -8.90 -9.48 13.37
C PRO A 242 -8.16 -10.78 13.71
N ASN A 243 -7.29 -11.24 12.80
CA ASN A 243 -6.53 -12.49 12.96
C ASN A 243 -5.14 -12.31 13.58
N LYS A 244 -4.76 -11.09 13.95
CA LYS A 244 -3.47 -10.78 14.59
C LYS A 244 -3.67 -9.75 15.71
N LYS A 245 -4.33 -10.17 16.75
CA LYS A 245 -4.66 -9.32 17.92
C LYS A 245 -3.48 -9.07 18.88
N SER A 246 -2.25 -9.43 18.53
CA SER A 246 -1.11 -9.18 19.41
C SER A 246 -0.88 -7.68 19.58
N ASN A 247 -1.22 -7.15 20.73
CA ASN A 247 -1.03 -5.76 21.12
C ASN A 247 0.46 -5.41 21.39
N LYS A 248 1.36 -6.36 21.24
CA LYS A 248 2.79 -6.13 21.39
C LYS A 248 3.36 -5.86 19.99
N SER A 249 3.50 -4.59 19.66
CA SER A 249 4.34 -4.21 18.52
C SER A 249 5.72 -4.83 18.72
N VAL A 250 6.15 -5.56 17.73
CA VAL A 250 7.47 -6.19 17.69
C VAL A 250 8.58 -5.14 17.72
N LEU A 251 8.34 -3.98 17.11
CA LEU A 251 9.23 -2.83 17.14
C LEU A 251 9.09 -2.06 18.47
N GLY A 252 8.07 -2.38 19.27
CA GLY A 252 7.75 -1.64 20.46
C GLY A 252 7.43 -0.18 20.13
N ASN A 253 7.93 0.73 20.95
CA ASN A 253 7.75 2.17 20.74
C ASN A 253 8.82 2.80 19.84
N TYR A 254 9.57 1.99 19.09
CA TYR A 254 10.71 2.46 18.30
C TYR A 254 10.54 2.23 16.81
N GLY A 255 11.29 2.99 16.04
CA GLY A 255 11.48 2.79 14.62
C GLY A 255 10.88 3.85 13.74
N PHE A 256 11.54 4.04 12.61
CA PHE A 256 11.09 4.88 11.51
C PHE A 256 9.91 4.20 10.78
N CYS A 257 9.04 5.00 10.18
CA CYS A 257 8.01 4.53 9.27
C CYS A 257 7.84 5.54 8.13
N GLU A 258 7.91 5.07 6.90
CA GLU A 258 7.86 5.94 5.72
C GLU A 258 6.43 6.32 5.28
N TYR A 259 5.37 5.61 5.72
CA TYR A 259 4.00 5.89 5.30
C TYR A 259 3.59 7.36 5.45
N PRO A 260 3.77 8.04 6.60
CA PRO A 260 3.37 9.43 6.76
C PRO A 260 4.19 10.46 5.94
N PHE A 261 5.20 10.01 5.22
CA PHE A 261 6.02 10.83 4.33
C PHE A 261 5.64 10.70 2.86
N HIS A 262 4.85 9.68 2.52
CA HIS A 262 4.53 9.33 1.14
C HIS A 262 3.05 9.27 0.83
N GLN A 263 2.21 9.02 1.84
CA GLN A 263 0.79 8.74 1.65
C GLN A 263 -0.08 9.83 2.25
N PHE A 264 -1.06 10.27 1.45
CA PHE A 264 -2.14 11.13 1.89
C PHE A 264 -3.46 10.38 1.70
N ASN A 265 -4.08 9.93 2.80
CA ASN A 265 -5.26 9.07 2.74
C ASN A 265 -6.50 9.85 3.14
N ILE A 266 -7.42 10.03 2.20
CA ILE A 266 -8.68 10.76 2.37
C ILE A 266 -9.82 9.76 2.48
N THR A 267 -10.60 9.87 3.53
CA THR A 267 -11.76 9.00 3.79
C THR A 267 -13.03 9.53 3.17
N ALA A 268 -14.07 8.70 3.12
CA ALA A 268 -15.35 9.06 2.52
C ALA A 268 -16.01 10.31 3.14
N ASN A 269 -15.72 10.63 4.40
CA ASN A 269 -16.22 11.85 5.08
C ASN A 269 -15.22 13.02 5.07
N GLY A 270 -14.12 12.89 4.31
CA GLY A 270 -13.09 13.92 4.17
C GLY A 270 -12.01 13.94 5.25
N ASN A 271 -12.07 13.09 6.25
CA ASN A 271 -10.99 12.99 7.22
C ASN A 271 -9.72 12.47 6.56
N VAL A 272 -8.57 12.97 7.00
CA VAL A 272 -7.26 12.51 6.56
C VAL A 272 -6.64 11.66 7.65
N SER A 273 -6.33 10.40 7.32
CA SER A 273 -5.68 9.49 8.27
C SER A 273 -4.17 9.68 8.29
N GLN A 274 -3.53 9.34 9.41
CA GLN A 274 -2.07 9.41 9.50
C GLN A 274 -1.36 8.35 8.63
N CYS A 275 -2.03 7.24 8.30
CA CYS A 275 -1.55 6.20 7.37
C CYS A 275 -2.67 5.20 7.04
N CYS A 276 -2.43 4.29 6.10
CA CYS A 276 -3.40 3.26 5.69
C CYS A 276 -3.72 2.21 6.78
N CYS A 277 -3.01 2.19 7.91
CA CYS A 277 -3.31 1.31 9.05
C CYS A 277 -4.33 1.90 10.02
N ASP A 278 -4.66 3.20 9.90
CA ASP A 278 -5.65 3.88 10.74
C ASP A 278 -7.07 3.67 10.16
N LEU A 279 -7.66 2.52 10.44
CA LEU A 279 -9.01 2.22 9.97
C LEU A 279 -10.06 3.09 10.65
N ASN A 280 -9.91 3.30 11.95
CA ASN A 280 -10.95 3.94 12.78
C ASN A 280 -10.82 5.46 12.82
N PHE A 281 -9.82 6.03 12.15
CA PHE A 281 -9.55 7.47 12.14
C PHE A 281 -9.61 8.11 13.53
N SER A 282 -9.03 7.40 14.49
CA SER A 282 -9.07 7.77 15.90
C SER A 282 -8.33 9.09 16.18
N ASN A 283 -7.43 9.48 15.30
CA ASN A 283 -6.72 10.75 15.36
C ASN A 283 -6.53 11.34 13.96
N PRO A 284 -7.57 11.92 13.35
CA PRO A 284 -7.48 12.49 12.01
C PRO A 284 -6.46 13.65 11.99
N MET A 285 -5.61 13.65 10.96
CA MET A 285 -4.61 14.68 10.73
C MET A 285 -5.24 16.03 10.39
N GLY A 286 -6.40 16.02 9.74
CA GLY A 286 -7.24 17.12 9.35
C GLY A 286 -8.47 16.62 8.61
N ASN A 287 -9.24 17.54 8.01
CA ASN A 287 -10.37 17.20 7.16
C ASN A 287 -10.41 18.12 5.93
N VAL A 288 -10.37 17.51 4.73
CA VAL A 288 -10.33 18.23 3.45
C VAL A 288 -11.63 19.02 3.14
N LYS A 289 -12.69 18.79 3.90
CA LYS A 289 -13.91 19.62 3.82
C LYS A 289 -13.68 21.03 4.32
N PHE A 290 -12.81 21.22 5.32
CA PHE A 290 -12.60 22.47 6.02
C PHE A 290 -11.20 23.07 5.82
N GLN A 291 -10.26 22.29 5.34
CA GLN A 291 -8.85 22.64 5.17
C GLN A 291 -8.40 22.29 3.76
N THR A 292 -7.35 22.93 3.28
CA THR A 292 -6.66 22.51 2.06
C THR A 292 -5.78 21.29 2.32
N ILE A 293 -5.47 20.55 1.27
CA ILE A 293 -4.55 19.41 1.31
C ILE A 293 -3.17 19.84 1.83
N GLN A 294 -2.69 21.02 1.39
CA GLN A 294 -1.40 21.56 1.82
C GLN A 294 -1.40 21.92 3.31
N GLU A 295 -2.43 22.63 3.79
CA GLU A 295 -2.55 22.97 5.23
C GLU A 295 -2.54 21.72 6.12
N ILE A 296 -3.19 20.64 5.68
CA ILE A 296 -3.18 19.39 6.42
C ILE A 296 -1.80 18.72 6.37
N TRP A 297 -1.19 18.65 5.18
CA TRP A 297 0.09 17.97 4.96
C TRP A 297 1.25 18.63 5.72
N GLU A 298 1.28 19.95 5.73
CA GLU A 298 2.28 20.77 6.43
C GLU A 298 1.88 21.09 7.88
N GLY A 299 0.66 20.73 8.25
CA GLY A 299 0.07 21.01 9.54
C GLY A 299 0.82 20.39 10.72
N LYS A 300 0.61 20.96 11.89
CA LYS A 300 1.29 20.59 13.15
C LYS A 300 1.22 19.08 13.43
N LYS A 301 0.08 18.42 13.22
CA LYS A 301 -0.11 16.99 13.50
C LYS A 301 0.82 16.11 12.66
N PHE A 302 0.88 16.33 11.34
CA PHE A 302 1.81 15.58 10.47
C PHE A 302 3.26 15.92 10.75
N THR A 303 3.57 17.19 10.98
CA THR A 303 4.94 17.65 11.27
C THR A 303 5.48 17.02 12.56
N GLU A 304 4.71 17.00 13.63
CA GLU A 304 5.08 16.35 14.88
C GLU A 304 5.21 14.83 14.74
N LEU A 305 4.27 14.20 14.03
CA LEU A 305 4.35 12.76 13.76
C LEU A 305 5.63 12.41 13.00
N ARG A 306 5.95 13.13 11.92
CA ARG A 306 7.16 12.91 11.12
C ARG A 306 8.44 13.16 11.92
N LYS A 307 8.50 14.24 12.70
CA LYS A 307 9.62 14.53 13.60
C LYS A 307 9.88 13.37 14.55
N ASN A 308 8.85 12.82 15.16
CA ASN A 308 8.94 11.67 16.05
C ASN A 308 9.42 10.41 15.32
N LEU A 309 8.91 10.14 14.12
CA LEU A 309 9.33 8.99 13.32
C LEU A 309 10.78 9.12 12.83
N LEU A 310 11.23 10.33 12.46
CA LEU A 310 12.64 10.59 12.10
C LEU A 310 13.58 10.38 13.29
N SER A 311 13.17 10.72 14.50
CA SER A 311 13.93 10.42 15.72
C SER A 311 13.87 8.92 16.10
N GLY A 312 13.10 8.11 15.37
CA GLY A 312 12.94 6.68 15.61
C GLY A 312 12.03 6.34 16.77
N THR A 313 11.09 7.21 17.13
CA THR A 313 10.09 6.92 18.17
C THR A 313 8.68 6.84 17.60
N ARG A 314 7.93 5.81 18.05
CA ARG A 314 6.52 5.58 17.70
C ARG A 314 5.57 5.81 18.89
N LYS A 315 6.09 5.93 20.10
CA LYS A 315 5.32 5.97 21.34
C LYS A 315 4.41 7.19 21.48
N THR A 316 4.68 8.25 20.74
CA THR A 316 3.91 9.50 20.78
C THR A 316 2.58 9.42 20.03
N SER A 317 2.40 8.42 19.19
CA SER A 317 1.14 8.12 18.51
C SER A 317 0.59 6.80 19.04
N SER A 318 -0.64 6.80 19.56
CA SER A 318 -1.33 5.59 20.04
C SER A 318 -1.44 4.52 18.96
N LEU A 319 -1.67 4.92 17.70
CA LEU A 319 -1.69 4.03 16.55
C LEU A 319 -0.31 3.42 16.27
N CYS A 320 0.72 4.26 16.18
CA CYS A 320 2.07 3.80 15.84
C CYS A 320 2.69 2.91 16.94
N SER A 321 2.36 3.16 18.20
CA SER A 321 2.85 2.37 19.34
C SER A 321 2.35 0.93 19.33
N GLN A 322 1.20 0.68 18.73
CA GLN A 322 0.60 -0.65 18.59
C GLN A 322 0.92 -1.34 17.26
N CYS A 323 1.48 -0.59 16.29
CA CYS A 323 1.69 -1.08 14.94
C CYS A 323 2.95 -1.93 14.82
N ASP A 324 2.83 -3.12 14.25
CA ASP A 324 3.94 -4.03 13.99
C ASP A 324 4.52 -3.90 12.57
N PHE A 325 4.04 -2.94 11.78
CA PHE A 325 4.60 -2.70 10.45
C PHE A 325 6.08 -2.32 10.54
N PHE A 326 6.92 -3.00 9.77
CA PHE A 326 8.38 -2.84 9.79
C PHE A 326 8.86 -1.41 9.49
N GLY A 327 8.03 -0.59 8.84
CA GLY A 327 8.30 0.82 8.59
C GLY A 327 8.83 1.14 7.20
N LEU A 328 9.28 0.15 6.45
CA LEU A 328 9.81 0.33 5.10
C LEU A 328 8.99 -0.45 4.08
N GLN A 329 8.62 0.18 2.98
CA GLN A 329 7.95 -0.46 1.85
C GLN A 329 8.96 -1.10 0.91
N THR A 330 10.03 -0.39 0.63
CA THR A 330 11.08 -0.81 -0.28
C THR A 330 12.37 -1.20 0.46
N PRO A 331 13.10 -2.20 -0.04
CA PRO A 331 14.39 -2.54 0.56
C PRO A 331 15.42 -1.43 0.32
N PRO A 332 16.31 -1.17 1.31
CA PRO A 332 17.42 -0.25 1.14
C PRO A 332 18.31 -0.62 -0.05
N LYS A 333 18.99 0.37 -0.63
CA LYS A 333 19.92 0.14 -1.75
C LYS A 333 21.21 -0.55 -1.29
N ASN A 334 21.71 -0.22 -0.11
CA ASN A 334 22.91 -0.82 0.47
C ASN A 334 22.72 -2.33 0.69
N PHE A 335 23.70 -3.13 0.25
CA PHE A 335 23.62 -4.60 0.28
C PHE A 335 23.39 -5.17 1.69
N LEU A 336 24.16 -4.71 2.70
CA LEU A 336 24.03 -5.21 4.07
C LEU A 336 22.67 -4.85 4.67
N LYS A 337 22.24 -3.59 4.49
CA LYS A 337 20.92 -3.14 4.96
C LYS A 337 19.78 -3.91 4.26
N LYS A 338 19.93 -4.18 2.97
CA LYS A 338 18.98 -4.98 2.19
C LYS A 338 18.91 -6.42 2.69
N ALA A 339 20.05 -7.03 3.04
CA ALA A 339 20.07 -8.38 3.62
C ALA A 339 19.32 -8.40 4.97
N PHE A 340 19.60 -7.47 5.89
CA PHE A 340 18.85 -7.35 7.15
C PHE A 340 17.36 -7.05 6.93
N TYR A 341 17.03 -6.21 5.96
CA TYR A 341 15.63 -5.93 5.61
C TYR A 341 14.89 -7.22 5.24
N TYR A 342 15.45 -8.07 4.37
CA TYR A 342 14.81 -9.33 4.00
C TYR A 342 14.82 -10.36 5.14
N LEU A 343 15.84 -10.37 5.98
CA LEU A 343 15.88 -11.23 7.16
C LEU A 343 14.77 -10.89 8.16
N LEU A 344 14.38 -9.62 8.29
CA LEU A 344 13.46 -9.14 9.32
C LEU A 344 12.04 -8.85 8.81
N LYS A 345 11.85 -8.65 7.50
CA LYS A 345 10.53 -8.32 6.92
C LYS A 345 9.56 -9.50 6.87
N HIS A 346 10.05 -10.73 6.90
CA HIS A 346 9.24 -11.94 6.68
C HIS A 346 8.69 -12.50 8.01
N ASN A 347 7.81 -11.74 8.66
CA ASN A 347 6.90 -12.24 9.69
C ASN A 347 5.47 -12.14 9.24
#